data_412f568897eb160dba061565da6cb494
#
_entry.id   412f568897eb160dba061565da6cb494
#
_cell.length_a   1.000
_cell.length_b   1.000
_cell.length_c   1.000
_cell.angle_alpha   90.00
_cell.angle_beta   90.00
_cell.angle_gamma   90.00
#
_symmetry.space_group_name_H-M   'P 1'
#
loop_
_entity.id
_entity.type
_entity.pdbx_description
1 polymer ?
#
loop_
_entity_poly.entity_id
_entity_poly.type
_entity_poly.pdbx_seq_one_letter_code
_entity_poly.pdbx_strand_id
1 'polypeptide(L)'
;MNRPRSLRCLAALAVMALAATACGRSGQGDAPSGSASQAAAGRTAAELLPAQYRQKGVLRVATAVGYPPMEMYEPGTTRLTGVDPDLAKAIAERLKLKLELTNAAFDGLIPGLESGRFDLVMSSMTDSAQRRQAVDFVDYFRTGGVIMTKKGNPQDIKSLADLCGKTVVLAKGSSNLHIGEEQNAKCQEKMRISQSEDAPTGLLQLDSGRAVATIVDYPVAKMFTKKSSAYEVLPRQYGTAPWGIAAAKNQGGLRDAVHKALQELIDNGGYKKILDTWGVGDSAVAAATVNDGQ
;
A
#
# COMPACT_ATOMS: atom_id res chain seq x y z
N MET A 1 18.93 65.20 19.99
CA MET A 1 18.43 66.57 20.21
C MET A 1 16.94 66.56 20.04
N ASN A 2 16.32 66.94 21.12
CA ASN A 2 14.97 67.48 21.33
C ASN A 2 13.72 66.65 21.12
N ARG A 3 13.22 66.18 22.23
CA ARG A 3 11.78 66.21 22.64
C ARG A 3 11.33 67.70 22.74
N PRO A 4 10.08 68.13 23.03
CA PRO A 4 9.04 67.46 23.77
C PRO A 4 7.55 67.87 23.47
N ARG A 5 6.66 67.25 24.29
CA ARG A 5 5.46 67.78 25.00
C ARG A 5 4.16 67.97 24.18
N SER A 6 3.08 67.47 24.59
CA SER A 6 2.19 67.34 25.76
C SER A 6 0.90 68.14 25.58
N LEU A 7 -0.24 67.63 25.97
CA LEU A 7 -1.30 68.16 26.87
C LEU A 7 -2.65 67.56 26.46
N ARG A 8 -3.34 66.70 27.24
CA ARG A 8 -4.25 66.94 28.36
C ARG A 8 -5.51 67.73 27.99
N CYS A 9 -6.66 67.09 28.19
CA CYS A 9 -7.83 67.53 29.02
C CYS A 9 -8.99 66.59 28.70
N LEU A 10 -9.51 65.78 29.57
CA LEU A 10 -10.31 65.92 30.79
C LEU A 10 -11.80 66.24 30.52
N ALA A 11 -12.60 65.37 31.12
CA ALA A 11 -13.90 65.53 31.82
C ALA A 11 -15.15 65.49 30.93
N ALA A 12 -16.28 64.97 31.32
CA ALA A 12 -16.81 64.37 32.56
C ALA A 12 -18.18 63.74 32.28
N LEU A 13 -18.53 62.72 33.03
CA LEU A 13 -19.73 62.41 33.79
C LEU A 13 -21.15 62.68 33.25
N ALA A 14 -22.00 61.68 33.23
CA ALA A 14 -23.22 61.41 34.05
C ALA A 14 -24.03 60.29 33.42
N VAL A 15 -24.23 59.16 34.00
CA VAL A 15 -25.11 58.68 35.10
C VAL A 15 -26.58 58.35 34.66
N MET A 16 -26.97 57.17 35.10
CA MET A 16 -28.29 56.54 35.33
C MET A 16 -28.86 55.69 34.20
N ALA A 17 -28.80 54.40 34.30
CA ALA A 17 -29.55 53.40 35.11
C ALA A 17 -30.99 53.23 34.66
N LEU A 18 -31.29 52.03 34.18
CA LEU A 18 -32.41 51.22 34.70
C LEU A 18 -32.35 49.77 34.18
N ALA A 19 -32.61 48.88 35.07
CA ALA A 19 -32.55 47.45 34.92
C ALA A 19 -33.71 46.90 34.06
N ALA A 20 -33.43 45.84 33.29
CA ALA A 20 -34.43 44.80 32.97
C ALA A 20 -33.74 43.47 32.90
N THR A 21 -34.00 42.62 33.88
CA THR A 21 -33.69 41.21 33.94
C THR A 21 -34.33 40.44 32.80
N ALA A 22 -33.51 39.76 31.99
CA ALA A 22 -33.99 38.61 31.23
C ALA A 22 -32.91 37.51 31.24
N CYS A 23 -33.21 36.42 31.90
CA CYS A 23 -32.47 35.17 31.81
C CYS A 23 -32.36 34.68 30.36
N GLY A 24 -31.16 34.48 29.91
CA GLY A 24 -30.91 33.96 28.56
C GLY A 24 -29.58 33.17 28.57
N ARG A 25 -29.65 31.94 28.99
CA ARG A 25 -28.92 30.76 28.56
C ARG A 25 -27.60 31.03 27.78
N SER A 26 -26.50 30.78 28.47
CA SER A 26 -25.18 30.58 27.87
C SER A 26 -25.24 29.43 26.87
N GLY A 27 -25.37 29.75 25.59
CA GLY A 27 -25.15 28.85 24.49
C GLY A 27 -23.64 28.77 24.23
N GLN A 28 -23.03 27.75 24.71
CA GLN A 28 -21.71 27.30 24.35
C GLN A 28 -21.83 26.85 22.87
N GLY A 29 -21.21 27.59 21.96
CA GLY A 29 -21.16 27.24 20.56
C GLY A 29 -20.27 26.02 20.38
N ASP A 30 -20.87 24.84 20.40
CA ASP A 30 -20.26 23.64 19.85
C ASP A 30 -20.11 23.84 18.35
N ALA A 31 -18.88 23.96 17.89
CA ALA A 31 -18.54 23.89 16.48
C ALA A 31 -18.98 22.51 15.94
N PRO A 32 -19.66 22.41 14.81
CA PRO A 32 -20.12 21.15 14.26
C PRO A 32 -18.96 20.37 13.63
N SER A 33 -18.13 19.71 14.45
CA SER A 33 -17.14 18.74 13.97
C SER A 33 -17.76 17.41 13.49
N GLY A 34 -19.07 17.22 13.63
CA GLY A 34 -19.78 15.99 13.29
C GLY A 34 -20.34 15.92 11.86
N SER A 35 -20.53 17.06 11.18
CA SER A 35 -21.25 17.08 9.90
C SER A 35 -20.46 16.58 8.68
N ALA A 36 -19.13 16.70 8.68
CA ALA A 36 -18.33 16.29 7.52
C ALA A 36 -18.18 14.76 7.42
N SER A 37 -18.10 14.07 8.56
CA SER A 37 -17.95 12.60 8.60
C SER A 37 -19.26 11.88 8.26
N GLN A 38 -20.42 12.41 8.65
CA GLN A 38 -21.73 11.83 8.31
C GLN A 38 -22.14 12.06 6.85
N ALA A 39 -21.74 13.19 6.25
CA ALA A 39 -22.00 13.49 4.85
C ALA A 39 -21.18 12.58 3.88
N ALA A 40 -20.07 12.03 4.31
CA ALA A 40 -19.25 11.10 3.51
C ALA A 40 -19.79 9.65 3.56
N ALA A 41 -20.47 9.24 4.62
CA ALA A 41 -20.91 7.86 4.84
C ALA A 41 -21.97 7.37 3.84
N GLY A 42 -22.77 8.28 3.23
CA GLY A 42 -23.78 7.94 2.22
C GLY A 42 -23.33 8.07 0.76
N ARG A 43 -22.11 8.58 0.50
CA ARG A 43 -21.63 8.82 -0.87
C ARG A 43 -20.98 7.57 -1.45
N THR A 44 -21.21 7.35 -2.74
CA THR A 44 -20.50 6.31 -3.51
C THR A 44 -19.04 6.70 -3.77
N ALA A 45 -18.20 5.73 -4.11
CA ALA A 45 -16.80 5.97 -4.48
C ALA A 45 -16.68 7.00 -5.64
N ALA A 46 -17.56 6.91 -6.65
CA ALA A 46 -17.56 7.84 -7.79
C ALA A 46 -17.93 9.28 -7.38
N GLU A 47 -18.78 9.46 -6.36
CA GLU A 47 -19.14 10.78 -5.83
C GLU A 47 -18.04 11.40 -4.97
N LEU A 48 -17.21 10.57 -4.34
CA LEU A 48 -16.02 11.02 -3.60
C LEU A 48 -14.86 11.42 -4.50
N LEU A 49 -14.82 10.89 -5.72
CA LEU A 49 -13.71 11.10 -6.65
C LEU A 49 -13.52 12.60 -6.96
N PRO A 50 -12.31 13.18 -6.87
CA PRO A 50 -12.06 14.57 -7.20
C PRO A 50 -12.42 14.92 -8.64
N ALA A 51 -12.89 16.15 -8.87
CA ALA A 51 -13.38 16.62 -10.18
C ALA A 51 -12.37 16.43 -11.32
N GLN A 52 -11.09 16.63 -11.03
CA GLN A 52 -9.99 16.43 -12.00
C GLN A 52 -9.97 15.02 -12.59
N TYR A 53 -10.19 13.98 -11.78
CA TYR A 53 -10.22 12.58 -12.25
C TYR A 53 -11.49 12.28 -13.04
N ARG A 54 -12.64 12.81 -12.60
CA ARG A 54 -13.91 12.68 -13.35
C ARG A 54 -13.82 13.32 -14.74
N GLN A 55 -13.15 14.48 -14.85
CA GLN A 55 -12.94 15.18 -16.13
C GLN A 55 -11.94 14.44 -17.02
N LYS A 56 -10.86 13.91 -16.44
CA LYS A 56 -9.86 13.12 -17.14
C LYS A 56 -10.43 11.79 -17.66
N GLY A 57 -11.38 11.19 -16.95
CA GLY A 57 -12.05 9.94 -17.33
C GLY A 57 -11.17 8.68 -17.31
N VAL A 58 -9.93 8.80 -16.85
CA VAL A 58 -8.89 7.72 -16.89
C VAL A 58 -8.22 7.62 -15.53
N LEU A 59 -7.99 6.37 -15.10
CA LEU A 59 -7.17 5.99 -13.95
C LEU A 59 -5.92 5.27 -14.44
N ARG A 60 -4.75 5.88 -14.26
CA ARG A 60 -3.46 5.31 -14.63
C ARG A 60 -2.91 4.53 -13.44
N VAL A 61 -2.80 3.21 -13.58
CA VAL A 61 -2.29 2.32 -12.53
C VAL A 61 -1.00 1.66 -13.00
N ALA A 62 0.04 1.70 -12.16
CA ALA A 62 1.28 0.97 -12.42
C ALA A 62 1.36 -0.30 -11.58
N THR A 63 1.98 -1.32 -12.16
CA THR A 63 2.30 -2.60 -11.53
C THR A 63 3.67 -3.08 -12.01
N ALA A 64 4.31 -3.99 -11.27
CA ALA A 64 5.57 -4.62 -11.67
C ALA A 64 5.32 -6.11 -11.91
N VAL A 65 5.22 -6.52 -13.18
CA VAL A 65 4.97 -7.93 -13.52
C VAL A 65 6.11 -8.84 -13.07
N GLY A 66 5.79 -10.13 -12.91
CA GLY A 66 6.75 -11.15 -12.47
C GLY A 66 6.49 -11.62 -11.04
N TYR A 67 5.26 -11.40 -10.53
CA TYR A 67 4.88 -11.78 -9.16
C TYR A 67 3.56 -12.59 -9.12
N PRO A 68 3.51 -13.76 -9.80
CA PRO A 68 2.30 -14.57 -9.88
C PRO A 68 1.87 -15.10 -8.50
N PRO A 69 0.56 -15.18 -8.18
CA PRO A 69 -0.59 -14.88 -9.03
C PRO A 69 -1.03 -13.41 -8.98
N MET A 70 -0.25 -12.53 -8.38
CA MET A 70 -0.65 -11.15 -8.11
C MET A 70 -0.63 -10.29 -9.37
N GLU A 71 0.51 -10.23 -10.08
CA GLU A 71 0.68 -9.49 -11.33
C GLU A 71 1.62 -10.24 -12.30
N MET A 72 1.10 -10.53 -13.48
CA MET A 72 1.81 -11.28 -14.50
C MET A 72 1.26 -10.98 -15.88
N TYR A 73 1.95 -11.44 -16.92
CA TYR A 73 1.36 -11.49 -18.25
C TYR A 73 0.52 -12.77 -18.42
N GLU A 74 -0.60 -12.63 -19.12
CA GLU A 74 -1.33 -13.78 -19.60
C GLU A 74 -0.43 -14.58 -20.57
N PRO A 75 -0.40 -15.93 -20.45
CA PRO A 75 0.49 -16.75 -21.28
C PRO A 75 0.38 -16.46 -22.77
N GLY A 76 1.53 -16.19 -23.42
CA GLY A 76 1.62 -15.89 -24.85
C GLY A 76 1.13 -14.50 -25.26
N THR A 77 0.87 -13.61 -24.32
CA THR A 77 0.39 -12.23 -24.60
C THR A 77 1.17 -11.19 -23.81
N THR A 78 0.90 -9.91 -24.08
CA THR A 78 1.38 -8.78 -23.29
C THR A 78 0.27 -8.20 -22.37
N ARG A 79 -0.85 -8.91 -22.24
CA ARG A 79 -1.96 -8.49 -21.38
C ARG A 79 -1.63 -8.76 -19.93
N LEU A 80 -1.77 -7.72 -19.12
CA LEU A 80 -1.59 -7.81 -17.67
C LEU A 80 -2.79 -8.53 -17.04
N THR A 81 -2.52 -9.49 -16.16
CA THR A 81 -3.51 -10.29 -15.44
C THR A 81 -3.00 -10.66 -14.05
N GLY A 82 -3.89 -11.05 -13.15
CA GLY A 82 -3.58 -11.37 -11.76
C GLY A 82 -4.54 -10.68 -10.80
N VAL A 83 -4.30 -10.85 -9.51
CA VAL A 83 -5.12 -10.24 -8.45
C VAL A 83 -5.15 -8.71 -8.59
N ASP A 84 -3.98 -8.08 -8.71
CA ASP A 84 -3.85 -6.63 -8.75
C ASP A 84 -4.47 -6.01 -10.02
N PRO A 85 -4.24 -6.55 -11.24
CA PRO A 85 -4.96 -6.11 -12.43
C PRO A 85 -6.48 -6.25 -12.34
N ASP A 86 -6.98 -7.37 -11.81
CA ASP A 86 -8.42 -7.61 -11.71
C ASP A 86 -9.06 -6.68 -10.66
N LEU A 87 -8.39 -6.47 -9.53
CA LEU A 87 -8.85 -5.55 -8.49
C LEU A 87 -8.78 -4.09 -8.96
N ALA A 88 -7.72 -3.69 -9.69
CA ALA A 88 -7.59 -2.37 -10.30
C ALA A 88 -8.76 -2.10 -11.27
N LYS A 89 -9.14 -3.09 -12.08
CA LYS A 89 -10.28 -3.01 -12.98
C LYS A 89 -11.58 -2.81 -12.22
N ALA A 90 -11.82 -3.61 -11.18
CA ALA A 90 -13.03 -3.50 -10.37
C ALA A 90 -13.14 -2.14 -9.65
N ILE A 91 -12.01 -1.60 -9.15
CA ILE A 91 -11.93 -0.28 -8.53
C ILE A 91 -12.22 0.81 -9.58
N ALA A 92 -11.59 0.76 -10.76
CA ALA A 92 -11.82 1.73 -11.82
C ALA A 92 -13.30 1.76 -12.28
N GLU A 93 -13.96 0.59 -12.37
CA GLU A 93 -15.38 0.47 -12.67
C GLU A 93 -16.25 1.16 -11.59
N ARG A 94 -15.93 1.00 -10.29
CA ARG A 94 -16.60 1.70 -9.19
C ARG A 94 -16.42 3.21 -9.24
N LEU A 95 -15.24 3.66 -9.67
CA LEU A 95 -14.93 5.08 -9.84
C LEU A 95 -15.48 5.66 -11.17
N LYS A 96 -16.06 4.82 -12.04
CA LYS A 96 -16.53 5.19 -13.40
C LYS A 96 -15.41 5.77 -14.27
N LEU A 97 -14.21 5.21 -14.16
CA LEU A 97 -13.02 5.58 -14.91
C LEU A 97 -12.60 4.44 -15.85
N LYS A 98 -12.00 4.82 -16.99
CA LYS A 98 -11.27 3.88 -17.84
C LYS A 98 -9.95 3.52 -17.15
N LEU A 99 -9.64 2.23 -17.02
CA LEU A 99 -8.35 1.78 -16.50
C LEU A 99 -7.28 1.80 -17.59
N GLU A 100 -6.12 2.35 -17.25
CA GLU A 100 -4.87 2.20 -18.00
C GLU A 100 -3.82 1.57 -17.08
N LEU A 101 -3.47 0.30 -17.38
CA LEU A 101 -2.44 -0.46 -16.65
C LEU A 101 -1.10 -0.33 -17.35
N THR A 102 -0.04 -0.05 -16.60
CA THR A 102 1.33 0.06 -17.10
C THR A 102 2.26 -0.83 -16.29
N ASN A 103 3.08 -1.64 -16.97
CA ASN A 103 4.19 -2.33 -16.32
C ASN A 103 5.37 -1.39 -16.12
N ALA A 104 5.99 -1.42 -14.93
CA ALA A 104 7.21 -0.68 -14.61
C ALA A 104 8.06 -1.49 -13.61
N ALA A 105 9.36 -1.19 -13.52
CA ALA A 105 10.21 -1.82 -12.51
C ALA A 105 9.74 -1.44 -11.09
N PHE A 106 9.77 -2.41 -10.16
CA PHE A 106 9.21 -2.26 -8.82
C PHE A 106 9.82 -1.09 -8.05
N ASP A 107 11.13 -0.92 -8.10
CA ASP A 107 11.87 0.16 -7.44
C ASP A 107 11.58 1.56 -8.04
N GLY A 108 11.04 1.61 -9.26
CA GLY A 108 10.61 2.83 -9.94
C GLY A 108 9.15 3.23 -9.70
N LEU A 109 8.35 2.41 -9.02
CA LEU A 109 6.90 2.64 -8.86
C LEU A 109 6.60 3.87 -7.99
N ILE A 110 7.19 3.98 -6.80
CA ILE A 110 6.99 5.15 -5.90
C ILE A 110 7.50 6.44 -6.54
N PRO A 111 8.74 6.52 -7.08
CA PRO A 111 9.18 7.71 -7.83
C PRO A 111 8.25 8.09 -8.99
N GLY A 112 7.72 7.10 -9.71
CA GLY A 112 6.76 7.32 -10.79
C GLY A 112 5.42 7.90 -10.30
N LEU A 113 4.99 7.51 -9.10
CA LEU A 113 3.79 8.04 -8.44
C LEU A 113 4.02 9.49 -7.98
N GLU A 114 5.15 9.78 -7.32
CA GLU A 114 5.52 11.12 -6.85
C GLU A 114 5.65 12.13 -7.99
N SER A 115 6.19 11.69 -9.14
CA SER A 115 6.29 12.52 -10.35
C SER A 115 4.98 12.68 -11.13
N GLY A 116 3.88 12.02 -10.69
CA GLY A 116 2.58 12.07 -11.37
C GLY A 116 2.53 11.28 -12.69
N ARG A 117 3.50 10.40 -12.95
CA ARG A 117 3.47 9.47 -14.09
C ARG A 117 2.30 8.50 -13.99
N PHE A 118 1.99 8.05 -12.77
CA PHE A 118 0.88 7.18 -12.41
C PHE A 118 -0.06 7.90 -11.44
N ASP A 119 -1.31 7.48 -11.39
CA ASP A 119 -2.29 7.97 -10.41
C ASP A 119 -2.29 7.05 -9.16
N LEU A 120 -2.11 5.73 -9.38
CA LEU A 120 -2.00 4.71 -8.34
C LEU A 120 -0.91 3.68 -8.68
N VAL A 121 -0.43 3.00 -7.65
CA VAL A 121 0.38 1.79 -7.77
C VAL A 121 -0.36 0.63 -7.10
N MET A 122 -0.50 -0.47 -7.82
CA MET A 122 -1.02 -1.76 -7.34
C MET A 122 -0.05 -2.84 -7.77
N SER A 123 0.78 -3.31 -6.85
CA SER A 123 1.90 -4.22 -7.12
C SER A 123 2.35 -4.95 -5.88
N SER A 124 1.41 -5.56 -5.15
CA SER A 124 1.71 -6.33 -3.93
C SER A 124 2.62 -5.57 -2.97
N MET A 125 2.46 -4.24 -2.93
CA MET A 125 3.39 -3.35 -2.23
C MET A 125 3.07 -3.31 -0.73
N THR A 126 4.01 -3.76 0.09
CA THR A 126 3.90 -3.69 1.55
C THR A 126 3.73 -2.24 2.00
N ASP A 127 2.69 -1.97 2.78
CA ASP A 127 2.53 -0.75 3.55
C ASP A 127 3.54 -0.77 4.71
N SER A 128 4.61 -0.01 4.58
CA SER A 128 5.65 0.13 5.60
C SER A 128 5.83 1.58 6.02
N ALA A 129 6.27 1.80 7.27
CA ALA A 129 6.54 3.13 7.80
C ALA A 129 7.50 3.94 6.91
N GLN A 130 8.49 3.28 6.29
CA GLN A 130 9.41 3.92 5.36
C GLN A 130 8.70 4.42 4.11
N ARG A 131 7.87 3.59 3.45
CA ARG A 131 7.16 3.96 2.23
C ARG A 131 6.08 5.00 2.49
N ARG A 132 5.45 4.97 3.68
CA ARG A 132 4.47 5.99 4.09
C ARG A 132 5.06 7.40 4.24
N GLN A 133 6.36 7.57 4.24
CA GLN A 133 6.96 8.92 4.16
C GLN A 133 6.69 9.57 2.80
N ALA A 134 6.62 8.79 1.72
CA ALA A 134 6.45 9.27 0.35
C ALA A 134 5.00 9.16 -0.17
N VAL A 135 4.28 8.08 0.22
CA VAL A 135 2.95 7.75 -0.31
C VAL A 135 1.97 7.40 0.80
N ASP A 136 0.67 7.38 0.50
CA ASP A 136 -0.37 6.78 1.35
C ASP A 136 -0.82 5.46 0.75
N PHE A 137 -1.30 4.56 1.61
CA PHE A 137 -1.79 3.24 1.22
C PHE A 137 -3.27 3.06 1.54
N VAL A 138 -3.97 2.34 0.67
CA VAL A 138 -5.26 1.71 0.95
C VAL A 138 -5.02 0.20 0.98
N ASP A 139 -5.10 -0.39 2.17
CA ASP A 139 -4.70 -1.77 2.40
C ASP A 139 -5.78 -2.75 1.96
N TYR A 140 -5.35 -3.78 1.20
CA TYR A 140 -6.26 -4.73 0.57
C TYR A 140 -5.86 -6.20 0.76
N PHE A 141 -4.72 -6.49 1.36
CA PHE A 141 -4.21 -7.85 1.47
C PHE A 141 -3.27 -7.96 2.67
N ARG A 142 -3.07 -9.16 3.26
CA ARG A 142 -2.12 -9.32 4.35
C ARG A 142 -1.34 -10.61 4.21
N THR A 143 -0.02 -10.51 4.23
CA THR A 143 0.88 -11.67 4.10
C THR A 143 2.28 -11.36 4.65
N GLY A 144 3.17 -12.36 4.66
CA GLY A 144 4.58 -12.23 4.99
C GLY A 144 5.47 -13.00 4.04
N GLY A 145 6.75 -12.69 4.06
CA GLY A 145 7.77 -13.40 3.31
C GLY A 145 8.05 -14.78 3.90
N VAL A 146 8.31 -15.76 3.05
CA VAL A 146 8.75 -17.11 3.41
C VAL A 146 10.07 -17.44 2.75
N ILE A 147 10.86 -18.27 3.38
CA ILE A 147 12.06 -18.80 2.75
C ILE A 147 11.66 -19.91 1.78
N MET A 148 12.11 -19.81 0.54
CA MET A 148 11.97 -20.83 -0.48
C MET A 148 13.36 -21.34 -0.90
N THR A 149 13.49 -22.65 -1.01
CA THR A 149 14.72 -23.38 -1.37
C THR A 149 14.46 -24.36 -2.52
N LYS A 150 15.49 -24.99 -3.03
CA LYS A 150 15.33 -26.21 -3.83
C LYS A 150 14.68 -27.31 -3.00
N LYS A 151 13.98 -28.22 -3.68
CA LYS A 151 13.35 -29.40 -3.09
C LYS A 151 14.36 -30.19 -2.23
N GLY A 152 13.88 -30.63 -1.07
CA GLY A 152 14.71 -31.36 -0.09
C GLY A 152 15.64 -30.48 0.73
N ASN A 153 15.57 -29.14 0.57
CA ASN A 153 16.31 -28.17 1.36
C ASN A 153 17.78 -28.58 1.60
N PRO A 154 18.60 -28.69 0.54
CA PRO A 154 19.93 -29.33 0.62
C PRO A 154 20.92 -28.61 1.54
N GLN A 155 20.58 -27.40 2.01
CA GLN A 155 21.39 -26.60 2.94
C GLN A 155 20.85 -26.61 4.37
N ASP A 156 19.85 -27.45 4.67
CA ASP A 156 19.18 -27.60 5.99
C ASP A 156 18.79 -26.24 6.62
N ILE A 157 18.24 -25.32 5.81
CA ILE A 157 17.79 -23.99 6.23
C ILE A 157 16.46 -24.14 6.98
N LYS A 158 16.37 -23.62 8.20
CA LYS A 158 15.16 -23.67 9.05
C LYS A 158 14.65 -22.27 9.42
N SER A 159 15.52 -21.28 9.33
CA SER A 159 15.24 -19.89 9.75
C SER A 159 16.08 -18.88 8.97
N LEU A 160 15.80 -17.57 9.16
CA LEU A 160 16.62 -16.50 8.60
C LEU A 160 18.08 -16.58 9.07
N ALA A 161 18.34 -17.06 10.31
CA ALA A 161 19.69 -17.17 10.85
C ALA A 161 20.55 -18.18 10.07
N ASP A 162 19.94 -19.23 9.51
CA ASP A 162 20.64 -20.25 8.74
C ASP A 162 21.08 -19.76 7.33
N LEU A 163 20.62 -18.56 6.95
CA LEU A 163 21.06 -17.90 5.71
C LEU A 163 22.43 -17.21 5.86
N CYS A 164 22.92 -17.01 7.11
CA CYS A 164 24.23 -16.44 7.35
C CYS A 164 25.34 -17.24 6.65
N GLY A 165 26.30 -16.56 6.03
CA GLY A 165 27.39 -17.15 5.24
C GLY A 165 26.98 -17.65 3.84
N LYS A 166 25.68 -17.70 3.53
CA LYS A 166 25.18 -18.26 2.27
C LYS A 166 24.89 -17.17 1.22
N THR A 167 24.76 -17.60 -0.04
CA THR A 167 24.27 -16.74 -1.11
C THR A 167 22.75 -16.84 -1.21
N VAL A 168 22.06 -15.72 -1.06
CA VAL A 168 20.60 -15.58 -1.16
C VAL A 168 20.25 -14.62 -2.30
N VAL A 169 19.17 -14.86 -3.00
CA VAL A 169 18.65 -13.94 -4.01
C VAL A 169 17.37 -13.28 -3.51
N LEU A 170 17.28 -11.96 -3.62
CA LEU A 170 16.15 -11.16 -3.14
C LEU A 170 15.77 -10.14 -4.20
N ALA A 171 14.47 -9.88 -4.34
CA ALA A 171 13.99 -8.90 -5.33
C ALA A 171 14.37 -7.48 -4.91
N LYS A 172 14.91 -6.71 -5.85
CA LYS A 172 15.34 -5.33 -5.66
C LYS A 172 14.20 -4.43 -5.18
N GLY A 173 14.47 -3.62 -4.14
CA GLY A 173 13.50 -2.68 -3.58
C GLY A 173 12.35 -3.33 -2.79
N SER A 174 12.30 -4.67 -2.67
CA SER A 174 11.24 -5.38 -1.94
C SER A 174 11.40 -5.29 -0.42
N SER A 175 10.30 -5.49 0.31
CA SER A 175 10.34 -5.69 1.77
C SER A 175 11.10 -6.95 2.16
N ASN A 176 11.11 -7.98 1.31
CA ASN A 176 11.89 -9.20 1.52
C ASN A 176 13.40 -8.96 1.42
N LEU A 177 13.85 -8.01 0.59
CA LEU A 177 15.25 -7.55 0.60
C LEU A 177 15.59 -6.91 1.95
N HIS A 178 14.73 -6.05 2.48
CA HIS A 178 14.92 -5.42 3.78
C HIS A 178 15.02 -6.46 4.92
N ILE A 179 14.12 -7.46 4.94
CA ILE A 179 14.18 -8.58 5.89
C ILE A 179 15.54 -9.29 5.80
N GLY A 180 16.03 -9.55 4.59
CA GLY A 180 17.34 -10.16 4.36
C GLY A 180 18.50 -9.28 4.85
N GLU A 181 18.45 -7.98 4.60
CA GLU A 181 19.46 -7.01 5.04
C GLU A 181 19.50 -6.88 6.57
N GLU A 182 18.33 -6.81 7.22
CA GLU A 182 18.24 -6.80 8.69
C GLU A 182 18.83 -8.08 9.32
N GLN A 183 18.54 -9.25 8.72
CA GLN A 183 19.16 -10.50 9.18
C GLN A 183 20.66 -10.48 8.91
N ASN A 184 21.09 -10.01 7.74
CA ASN A 184 22.51 -9.93 7.39
C ASN A 184 23.32 -9.06 8.37
N ALA A 185 22.70 -7.97 8.86
CA ALA A 185 23.32 -7.12 9.88
C ALA A 185 23.65 -7.91 11.17
N LYS A 186 22.85 -8.91 11.52
CA LYS A 186 22.99 -9.78 12.71
C LYS A 186 23.96 -10.95 12.50
N CYS A 187 24.30 -11.29 11.26
CA CYS A 187 25.19 -12.41 10.96
C CYS A 187 26.64 -12.12 11.34
N GLN A 188 27.31 -13.10 11.92
CA GLN A 188 28.78 -13.11 12.07
C GLN A 188 29.45 -13.25 10.71
N GLU A 189 29.11 -14.32 9.98
CA GLU A 189 29.48 -14.49 8.58
C GLU A 189 28.38 -13.91 7.69
N LYS A 190 28.70 -12.85 6.93
CA LYS A 190 27.73 -12.12 6.14
C LYS A 190 27.14 -12.94 5.01
N MET A 191 25.83 -12.82 4.77
CA MET A 191 25.19 -13.33 3.56
C MET A 191 25.76 -12.60 2.32
N ARG A 192 25.86 -13.31 1.23
CA ARG A 192 26.02 -12.73 -0.11
C ARG A 192 24.63 -12.53 -0.71
N ILE A 193 24.12 -11.29 -0.65
CA ILE A 193 22.81 -10.96 -1.19
C ILE A 193 22.96 -10.61 -2.65
N SER A 194 22.43 -11.48 -3.53
CA SER A 194 22.24 -11.20 -4.95
C SER A 194 20.85 -10.58 -5.14
N GLN A 195 20.74 -9.55 -5.97
CA GLN A 195 19.45 -8.94 -6.27
C GLN A 195 18.94 -9.42 -7.63
N SER A 196 17.60 -9.62 -7.72
CA SER A 196 16.90 -9.90 -8.97
C SER A 196 15.86 -8.81 -9.26
N GLU A 197 15.51 -8.63 -10.53
CA GLU A 197 14.47 -7.68 -10.94
C GLU A 197 13.07 -8.16 -10.53
N ASP A 198 12.85 -9.47 -10.58
CA ASP A 198 11.57 -10.11 -10.27
C ASP A 198 11.76 -11.50 -9.65
N ALA A 199 10.68 -12.15 -9.23
CA ALA A 199 10.73 -13.47 -8.61
C ALA A 199 11.15 -14.57 -9.59
N PRO A 200 10.66 -14.67 -10.85
CA PRO A 200 11.14 -15.65 -11.81
C PRO A 200 12.63 -15.58 -12.08
N THR A 201 13.19 -14.38 -12.25
CA THR A 201 14.64 -14.17 -12.42
C THR A 201 15.43 -14.62 -11.19
N GLY A 202 14.87 -14.40 -10.00
CA GLY A 202 15.44 -14.92 -8.75
C GLY A 202 15.48 -16.45 -8.73
N LEU A 203 14.40 -17.13 -9.18
CA LEU A 203 14.37 -18.60 -9.25
C LEU A 203 15.41 -19.18 -10.16
N LEU A 204 15.78 -18.54 -11.27
CA LEU A 204 16.88 -18.99 -12.14
C LEU A 204 18.22 -19.04 -11.40
N GLN A 205 18.42 -18.20 -10.36
CA GLN A 205 19.61 -18.28 -9.53
C GLN A 205 19.57 -19.47 -8.56
N LEU A 206 18.39 -19.85 -8.07
CA LEU A 206 18.19 -21.07 -7.32
C LEU A 206 18.46 -22.30 -8.21
N ASP A 207 17.87 -22.33 -9.39
CA ASP A 207 18.01 -23.45 -10.34
C ASP A 207 19.47 -23.70 -10.74
N SER A 208 20.19 -22.64 -11.00
CA SER A 208 21.62 -22.73 -11.36
C SER A 208 22.54 -23.00 -10.15
N GLY A 209 22.01 -22.98 -8.91
CA GLY A 209 22.79 -23.12 -7.68
C GLY A 209 23.64 -21.90 -7.33
N ARG A 210 23.44 -20.76 -8.02
CA ARG A 210 24.12 -19.48 -7.66
C ARG A 210 23.60 -18.90 -6.35
N ALA A 211 22.34 -19.18 -6.00
CA ALA A 211 21.76 -18.89 -4.70
C ALA A 211 21.20 -20.17 -4.10
N VAL A 212 21.21 -20.29 -2.78
CA VAL A 212 20.68 -21.46 -2.07
C VAL A 212 19.24 -21.25 -1.58
N ALA A 213 18.81 -20.01 -1.42
CA ALA A 213 17.48 -19.63 -0.96
C ALA A 213 17.05 -18.27 -1.52
N THR A 214 15.75 -18.02 -1.48
CA THR A 214 15.15 -16.71 -1.64
C THR A 214 14.16 -16.46 -0.49
N ILE A 215 13.84 -15.19 -0.22
CA ILE A 215 12.69 -14.81 0.58
C ILE A 215 11.70 -14.18 -0.39
N VAL A 216 10.49 -14.75 -0.46
CA VAL A 216 9.42 -14.31 -1.34
C VAL A 216 8.10 -14.42 -0.60
N ASP A 217 7.11 -13.59 -0.93
CA ASP A 217 5.86 -13.61 -0.19
C ASP A 217 5.08 -14.90 -0.38
N TYR A 218 4.40 -15.34 0.67
CA TYR A 218 3.79 -16.66 0.78
C TYR A 218 2.87 -17.03 -0.41
N PRO A 219 1.96 -16.15 -0.91
CA PRO A 219 1.11 -16.52 -2.05
C PRO A 219 1.90 -16.82 -3.33
N VAL A 220 2.99 -16.09 -3.55
CA VAL A 220 3.88 -16.27 -4.70
C VAL A 220 4.68 -17.56 -4.58
N ALA A 221 5.25 -17.81 -3.41
CA ALA A 221 5.95 -19.07 -3.11
C ALA A 221 5.03 -20.28 -3.32
N LYS A 222 3.78 -20.21 -2.82
CA LYS A 222 2.75 -21.24 -3.00
C LYS A 222 2.43 -21.49 -4.48
N MET A 223 2.37 -20.41 -5.29
CA MET A 223 2.14 -20.54 -6.73
C MET A 223 3.29 -21.26 -7.43
N PHE A 224 4.54 -20.91 -7.09
CA PHE A 224 5.71 -21.57 -7.68
C PHE A 224 5.80 -23.06 -7.31
N THR A 225 5.57 -23.41 -6.06
CA THR A 225 5.59 -24.82 -5.63
C THR A 225 4.41 -25.62 -6.18
N LYS A 226 3.27 -24.99 -6.47
CA LYS A 226 2.15 -25.63 -7.18
C LYS A 226 2.50 -25.92 -8.65
N LYS A 227 3.28 -25.02 -9.29
CA LYS A 227 3.68 -25.17 -10.70
C LYS A 227 4.88 -26.10 -10.89
N SER A 228 5.74 -26.23 -9.89
CA SER A 228 6.98 -26.99 -9.97
C SER A 228 7.32 -27.66 -8.66
N SER A 229 7.58 -28.97 -8.73
CA SER A 229 8.08 -29.76 -7.61
C SER A 229 9.57 -29.55 -7.31
N ALA A 230 10.25 -28.65 -8.05
CA ALA A 230 11.68 -28.35 -7.88
C ALA A 230 11.97 -27.54 -6.61
N TYR A 231 10.94 -26.94 -6.01
CA TYR A 231 11.10 -26.04 -4.87
C TYR A 231 10.32 -26.54 -3.65
N GLU A 232 10.73 -26.03 -2.48
CA GLU A 232 9.95 -26.14 -1.25
C GLU A 232 9.96 -24.82 -0.49
N VAL A 233 8.90 -24.64 0.31
CA VAL A 233 8.65 -23.44 1.10
C VAL A 233 8.73 -23.81 2.57
N LEU A 234 9.50 -23.04 3.32
CA LEU A 234 9.53 -23.18 4.78
C LEU A 234 8.29 -22.51 5.38
N PRO A 235 7.65 -23.11 6.40
CA PRO A 235 6.30 -22.72 6.81
C PRO A 235 6.24 -21.38 7.54
N ARG A 236 7.37 -20.89 8.07
CA ARG A 236 7.40 -19.65 8.87
C ARG A 236 7.35 -18.43 7.97
N GLN A 237 6.39 -17.54 8.22
CA GLN A 237 6.33 -16.22 7.63
C GLN A 237 7.11 -15.18 8.45
N TYR A 238 7.71 -14.23 7.77
CA TYR A 238 8.49 -13.13 8.33
C TYR A 238 7.92 -11.80 7.81
N GLY A 239 7.98 -10.75 8.63
CA GLY A 239 7.57 -9.41 8.24
C GLY A 239 6.12 -9.35 7.75
N THR A 240 5.19 -10.09 8.41
CA THR A 240 3.77 -10.06 8.04
C THR A 240 3.21 -8.65 8.19
N ALA A 241 2.73 -8.11 7.08
CA ALA A 241 2.24 -6.74 7.00
C ALA A 241 1.13 -6.65 5.92
N PRO A 242 0.31 -5.58 5.94
CA PRO A 242 -0.62 -5.33 4.85
C PRO A 242 0.13 -4.96 3.56
N TRP A 243 -0.49 -5.31 2.42
CA TRP A 243 -0.21 -4.73 1.12
C TRP A 243 -1.27 -3.70 0.80
N GLY A 244 -0.83 -2.58 0.25
CA GLY A 244 -1.70 -1.46 -0.04
C GLY A 244 -1.59 -0.96 -1.48
N ILE A 245 -2.69 -0.36 -1.92
CA ILE A 245 -2.77 0.45 -3.13
C ILE A 245 -2.14 1.79 -2.80
N ALA A 246 -1.01 2.12 -3.42
CA ALA A 246 -0.32 3.37 -3.12
C ALA A 246 -0.86 4.54 -3.94
N ALA A 247 -1.05 5.68 -3.27
CA ALA A 247 -1.39 6.98 -3.85
C ALA A 247 -0.41 8.05 -3.36
N ALA A 248 -0.10 9.04 -4.20
CA ALA A 248 0.77 10.14 -3.78
C ALA A 248 0.14 10.93 -2.62
N LYS A 249 0.96 11.45 -1.71
CA LYS A 249 0.53 12.21 -0.51
C LYS A 249 -0.42 13.37 -0.82
N ASN A 250 -0.22 14.04 -1.93
CA ASN A 250 -1.05 15.16 -2.37
C ASN A 250 -2.35 14.72 -3.08
N GLN A 251 -2.65 13.41 -3.14
CA GLN A 251 -3.81 12.83 -3.81
C GLN A 251 -4.82 12.23 -2.81
N GLY A 252 -4.94 12.82 -1.62
CA GLY A 252 -5.82 12.31 -0.55
C GLY A 252 -7.26 12.08 -0.98
N GLY A 253 -7.84 12.94 -1.81
CA GLY A 253 -9.19 12.73 -2.34
C GLY A 253 -9.32 11.53 -3.29
N LEU A 254 -8.27 11.18 -4.06
CA LEU A 254 -8.24 9.95 -4.84
C LEU A 254 -8.09 8.73 -3.92
N ARG A 255 -7.18 8.79 -2.94
CA ARG A 255 -7.01 7.74 -1.93
C ARG A 255 -8.35 7.42 -1.24
N ASP A 256 -9.08 8.44 -0.80
CA ASP A 256 -10.36 8.25 -0.10
C ASP A 256 -11.44 7.64 -1.02
N ALA A 257 -11.48 8.03 -2.29
CA ALA A 257 -12.36 7.43 -3.29
C ALA A 257 -11.99 5.96 -3.56
N VAL A 258 -10.70 5.62 -3.62
CA VAL A 258 -10.20 4.23 -3.78
C VAL A 258 -10.52 3.40 -2.54
N HIS A 259 -10.31 3.94 -1.33
CA HIS A 259 -10.70 3.29 -0.08
C HIS A 259 -12.18 2.94 -0.08
N LYS A 260 -13.04 3.89 -0.46
CA LYS A 260 -14.49 3.65 -0.56
C LYS A 260 -14.82 2.61 -1.62
N ALA A 261 -14.17 2.64 -2.79
CA ALA A 261 -14.38 1.67 -3.87
C ALA A 261 -14.00 0.25 -3.42
N LEU A 262 -12.86 0.09 -2.73
CA LEU A 262 -12.43 -1.18 -2.19
C LEU A 262 -13.42 -1.68 -1.11
N GLN A 263 -13.87 -0.82 -0.20
CA GLN A 263 -14.85 -1.20 0.80
C GLN A 263 -16.17 -1.66 0.17
N GLU A 264 -16.67 -0.96 -0.85
CA GLU A 264 -17.85 -1.38 -1.60
C GLU A 264 -17.68 -2.75 -2.29
N LEU A 265 -16.45 -3.09 -2.75
CA LEU A 265 -16.14 -4.40 -3.31
C LEU A 265 -16.06 -5.48 -2.23
N ILE A 266 -15.58 -5.15 -1.03
CA ILE A 266 -15.59 -6.04 0.13
C ILE A 266 -17.02 -6.34 0.55
N ASP A 267 -17.84 -5.31 0.74
CA ASP A 267 -19.22 -5.39 1.24
C ASP A 267 -20.13 -6.23 0.31
N ASN A 268 -19.91 -6.16 -1.01
CA ASN A 268 -20.71 -6.92 -1.98
C ASN A 268 -20.11 -8.28 -2.39
N GLY A 269 -18.97 -8.67 -1.80
CA GLY A 269 -18.28 -9.93 -2.08
C GLY A 269 -17.46 -9.96 -3.37
N GLY A 270 -17.44 -8.88 -4.17
CA GLY A 270 -16.67 -8.78 -5.42
C GLY A 270 -15.16 -8.92 -5.19
N TYR A 271 -14.64 -8.28 -4.16
CA TYR A 271 -13.26 -8.41 -3.71
C TYR A 271 -12.89 -9.88 -3.39
N LYS A 272 -13.68 -10.53 -2.52
CA LYS A 272 -13.45 -11.94 -2.14
C LYS A 272 -13.47 -12.87 -3.34
N LYS A 273 -14.41 -12.66 -4.28
CA LYS A 273 -14.49 -13.44 -5.52
C LYS A 273 -13.23 -13.31 -6.38
N ILE A 274 -12.64 -12.12 -6.49
CA ILE A 274 -11.37 -11.92 -7.21
C ILE A 274 -10.26 -12.74 -6.54
N LEU A 275 -10.09 -12.62 -5.22
CA LEU A 275 -9.04 -13.34 -4.50
C LEU A 275 -9.20 -14.87 -4.60
N ASP A 276 -10.44 -15.37 -4.49
CA ASP A 276 -10.74 -16.81 -4.62
C ASP A 276 -10.44 -17.34 -6.02
N THR A 277 -10.72 -16.54 -7.07
CA THR A 277 -10.39 -16.91 -8.45
C THR A 277 -8.90 -17.20 -8.61
N TRP A 278 -8.05 -16.44 -7.90
CA TRP A 278 -6.60 -16.61 -7.92
C TRP A 278 -6.06 -17.54 -6.84
N GLY A 279 -6.92 -18.10 -5.98
CA GLY A 279 -6.55 -19.04 -4.93
C GLY A 279 -5.78 -18.42 -3.75
N VAL A 280 -6.01 -17.13 -3.49
CA VAL A 280 -5.38 -16.37 -2.40
C VAL A 280 -6.39 -15.79 -1.41
N GLY A 281 -7.61 -16.31 -1.40
CA GLY A 281 -8.71 -15.83 -0.56
C GLY A 281 -8.44 -15.89 0.95
N ASP A 282 -7.49 -16.72 1.40
CA ASP A 282 -7.09 -16.83 2.81
C ASP A 282 -6.36 -15.59 3.33
N SER A 283 -5.88 -14.73 2.42
CA SER A 283 -5.19 -13.47 2.75
C SER A 283 -6.09 -12.24 2.63
N ALA A 284 -7.40 -12.47 2.47
CA ALA A 284 -8.40 -11.39 2.38
C ALA A 284 -8.49 -10.61 3.69
N VAL A 285 -8.63 -9.29 3.56
CA VAL A 285 -8.93 -8.40 4.69
C VAL A 285 -10.45 -8.29 4.88
N ALA A 286 -10.88 -8.09 6.13
CA ALA A 286 -12.30 -7.94 6.47
C ALA A 286 -12.84 -6.54 6.12
N ALA A 287 -11.97 -5.54 6.08
CA ALA A 287 -12.27 -4.16 5.74
C ALA A 287 -11.06 -3.51 5.09
N ALA A 288 -11.31 -2.51 4.23
CA ALA A 288 -10.27 -1.63 3.73
C ALA A 288 -9.77 -0.73 4.88
N THR A 289 -8.46 -0.53 4.98
CA THR A 289 -7.84 0.39 5.94
C THR A 289 -6.91 1.35 5.21
N VAL A 290 -6.51 2.42 5.89
CA VAL A 290 -5.58 3.40 5.32
C VAL A 290 -4.36 3.51 6.23
N ASN A 291 -3.17 3.22 5.66
CA ASN A 291 -1.90 3.33 6.37
C ASN A 291 -1.83 2.50 7.68
N ASP A 292 -2.39 1.27 7.65
CA ASP A 292 -2.46 0.36 8.82
C ASP A 292 -1.22 -0.54 8.96
N GLY A 293 -0.22 -0.37 8.11
CA GLY A 293 1.07 -1.04 8.21
C GLY A 293 1.86 -0.61 9.46
N GLN A 294 2.79 -1.47 9.93
CA GLN A 294 3.68 -1.19 11.07
C GLN A 294 4.97 -0.48 10.64
#